data_c3f832551a0923c5cb7a757593a25ae1
#
_entry.id   c3f832551a0923c5cb7a757593a25ae1
#
_cell.length_a   1.000
_cell.length_b   1.000
_cell.length_c   1.000
_cell.angle_alpha   90.00
_cell.angle_beta   90.00
_cell.angle_gamma   90.00
#
_symmetry.space_group_name_H-M   'P 1'
#
loop_
_entity.id
_entity.type
_entity.pdbx_description
1 polymer ?
#
loop_
_entity_poly.entity_id
_entity_poly.type
_entity_poly.pdbx_seq_one_letter_code
_entity_poly.pdbx_strand_id
1 'polypeptide(L)'
;MVKKHIIPLVDLFKAYYSCLKNKRNTINALAFELNLEENLIALKTEIESGSYKPSSSIAFVVDKPVKREIFAANFRDRVVHHLVIQKMNAVFDKYFIYDSYACRKAKGTHFGIDRVDGFIRKCSKNYTQNCYVLKLDIKGFFMHINKTILYTKIETLFISKYNGADKQLYLNLCKIILFNEPVNNAIIKGKLSNWDNLPKDKSLFMRSSKILEATGKEQTGETSGCTIPCRPPRLNV
;
A
#
# COMPACT_ATOMS: atom_id res chain seq x y z
N MET A 1 -10.13 -20.93 -24.67
CA MET A 1 -11.06 -20.73 -23.52
C MET A 1 -10.27 -20.22 -22.35
N VAL A 2 -10.46 -18.97 -21.93
CA VAL A 2 -9.85 -18.42 -20.71
C VAL A 2 -10.53 -19.10 -19.52
N LYS A 3 -9.79 -19.86 -18.71
CA LYS A 3 -10.31 -20.45 -17.48
C LYS A 3 -10.81 -19.30 -16.60
N LYS A 4 -12.11 -19.22 -16.39
CA LYS A 4 -12.72 -18.23 -15.50
C LYS A 4 -12.27 -18.54 -14.07
N HIS A 5 -11.35 -17.76 -13.55
CA HIS A 5 -10.90 -17.91 -12.18
C HIS A 5 -11.99 -17.36 -11.25
N ILE A 6 -12.56 -18.21 -10.42
CA ILE A 6 -13.62 -17.85 -9.47
C ILE A 6 -12.98 -17.52 -8.14
N ILE A 7 -13.19 -16.30 -7.64
CA ILE A 7 -12.83 -15.92 -6.28
C ILE A 7 -13.98 -16.31 -5.36
N PRO A 8 -13.74 -17.08 -4.28
CA PRO A 8 -14.74 -17.30 -3.26
C PRO A 8 -15.19 -15.96 -2.65
N LEU A 9 -16.49 -15.70 -2.63
CA LEU A 9 -17.03 -14.45 -2.04
C LEU A 9 -16.61 -14.30 -0.57
N VAL A 10 -16.45 -15.42 0.13
CA VAL A 10 -15.97 -15.46 1.52
C VAL A 10 -14.56 -14.85 1.69
N ASP A 11 -13.70 -14.94 0.68
CA ASP A 11 -12.36 -14.36 0.75
C ASP A 11 -12.42 -12.83 0.59
N LEU A 12 -13.36 -12.31 -0.19
CA LEU A 12 -13.63 -10.87 -0.26
C LEU A 12 -14.22 -10.34 1.06
N PHE A 13 -15.14 -11.07 1.70
CA PHE A 13 -15.62 -10.70 3.03
C PHE A 13 -14.49 -10.69 4.06
N LYS A 14 -13.61 -11.69 4.07
CA LYS A 14 -12.44 -11.72 4.96
C LYS A 14 -11.52 -10.51 4.70
N ALA A 15 -11.29 -10.18 3.43
CA ALA A 15 -10.48 -9.02 3.05
C ALA A 15 -11.15 -7.71 3.51
N TYR A 16 -12.46 -7.58 3.33
CA TYR A 16 -13.25 -6.45 3.82
C TYR A 16 -13.12 -6.29 5.34
N TYR A 17 -13.39 -7.33 6.13
CA TYR A 17 -13.26 -7.26 7.59
C TYR A 17 -11.83 -6.96 8.05
N SER A 18 -10.83 -7.47 7.36
CA SER A 18 -9.43 -7.12 7.63
C SER A 18 -9.12 -5.66 7.31
N CYS A 19 -9.68 -5.13 6.23
CA CYS A 19 -9.55 -3.72 5.86
C CYS A 19 -10.26 -2.79 6.84
N LEU A 20 -11.43 -3.21 7.35
CA LEU A 20 -12.26 -2.46 8.29
C LEU A 20 -11.61 -2.32 9.68
N LYS A 21 -10.73 -3.24 10.04
CA LYS A 21 -10.03 -3.23 11.33
C LYS A 21 -9.33 -1.90 11.56
N ASN A 22 -9.68 -1.21 12.66
CA ASN A 22 -9.19 0.12 13.04
C ASN A 22 -9.61 1.29 12.10
N LYS A 23 -10.62 1.09 11.22
CA LYS A 23 -11.08 2.11 10.25
C LYS A 23 -12.59 2.23 10.14
N ARG A 24 -13.36 1.65 11.07
CA ARG A 24 -14.83 1.58 11.02
C ARG A 24 -15.51 2.94 10.88
N ASN A 25 -14.96 3.99 11.47
CA ASN A 25 -15.58 5.32 11.50
C ASN A 25 -15.09 6.26 10.39
N THR A 26 -14.46 5.73 9.33
CA THR A 26 -14.07 6.57 8.20
C THR A 26 -15.22 6.68 7.20
N ILE A 27 -15.47 7.89 6.68
CA ILE A 27 -16.56 8.17 5.73
C ILE A 27 -16.54 7.18 4.55
N ASN A 28 -15.37 6.88 4.00
CA ASN A 28 -15.23 5.96 2.87
C ASN A 28 -15.56 4.50 3.23
N ALA A 29 -15.29 4.08 4.49
CA ALA A 29 -15.65 2.75 4.95
C ALA A 29 -17.16 2.64 5.14
N LEU A 30 -17.78 3.63 5.79
CA LEU A 30 -19.22 3.70 5.99
C LEU A 30 -19.99 3.74 4.66
N ALA A 31 -19.53 4.57 3.70
CA ALA A 31 -20.13 4.63 2.37
C ALA A 31 -20.06 3.29 1.62
N PHE A 32 -18.96 2.53 1.78
CA PHE A 32 -18.85 1.19 1.20
C PHE A 32 -19.75 0.17 1.92
N GLU A 33 -19.92 0.33 3.23
CA GLU A 33 -20.72 -0.58 4.08
C GLU A 33 -22.23 -0.46 3.82
N LEU A 34 -22.71 0.72 3.39
CA LEU A 34 -24.13 0.93 3.08
C LEU A 34 -24.70 -0.05 2.04
N ASN A 35 -23.89 -0.42 1.05
CA ASN A 35 -24.25 -1.39 -0.01
C ASN A 35 -23.18 -2.48 -0.08
N LEU A 36 -22.87 -3.10 1.07
CA LEU A 36 -21.73 -4.01 1.23
C LEU A 36 -21.74 -5.18 0.25
N GLU A 37 -22.86 -5.91 0.21
CA GLU A 37 -22.98 -7.11 -0.62
C GLU A 37 -22.88 -6.76 -2.11
N GLU A 38 -23.59 -5.74 -2.55
CA GLU A 38 -23.54 -5.27 -3.94
C GLU A 38 -22.15 -4.82 -4.34
N ASN A 39 -21.48 -4.05 -3.47
CA ASN A 39 -20.12 -3.58 -3.69
C ASN A 39 -19.11 -4.74 -3.78
N LEU A 40 -19.24 -5.77 -2.94
CA LEU A 40 -18.38 -6.94 -2.98
C LEU A 40 -18.64 -7.82 -4.21
N ILE A 41 -19.92 -7.98 -4.61
CA ILE A 41 -20.30 -8.73 -5.81
C ILE A 41 -19.80 -8.01 -7.08
N ALA A 42 -19.99 -6.70 -7.16
CA ALA A 42 -19.47 -5.89 -8.25
C ALA A 42 -17.94 -6.01 -8.34
N LEU A 43 -17.25 -5.88 -7.22
CA LEU A 43 -15.80 -6.01 -7.13
C LEU A 43 -15.32 -7.41 -7.55
N LYS A 44 -16.03 -8.46 -7.12
CA LYS A 44 -15.77 -9.84 -7.55
C LYS A 44 -15.88 -9.97 -9.06
N THR A 45 -16.97 -9.45 -9.64
CA THR A 45 -17.22 -9.51 -11.09
C THR A 45 -16.12 -8.80 -11.88
N GLU A 46 -15.70 -7.63 -11.45
CA GLU A 46 -14.61 -6.89 -12.09
C GLU A 46 -13.27 -7.65 -12.01
N ILE A 47 -12.97 -8.26 -10.88
CA ILE A 47 -11.73 -9.04 -10.71
C ILE A 47 -11.76 -10.29 -11.59
N GLU A 48 -12.87 -11.03 -11.60
CA GLU A 48 -13.02 -12.27 -12.39
C GLU A 48 -13.07 -12.04 -13.89
N SER A 49 -13.60 -10.90 -14.33
CA SER A 49 -13.60 -10.49 -15.74
C SER A 49 -12.27 -9.86 -16.18
N GLY A 50 -11.37 -9.53 -15.23
CA GLY A 50 -10.13 -8.82 -15.53
C GLY A 50 -10.32 -7.33 -15.83
N SER A 51 -11.50 -6.78 -15.58
CA SER A 51 -11.82 -5.36 -15.82
C SER A 51 -11.48 -4.46 -14.61
N TYR A 52 -11.05 -5.04 -13.49
CA TYR A 52 -10.69 -4.27 -12.29
C TYR A 52 -9.64 -3.21 -12.59
N LYS A 53 -9.95 -1.98 -12.20
CA LYS A 53 -9.05 -0.82 -12.22
C LYS A 53 -9.09 -0.12 -10.86
N PRO A 54 -7.95 0.33 -10.33
CA PRO A 54 -7.93 1.13 -9.12
C PRO A 54 -8.70 2.44 -9.29
N SER A 55 -9.46 2.80 -8.28
CA SER A 55 -10.21 4.06 -8.20
C SER A 55 -9.28 5.22 -7.85
N SER A 56 -9.82 6.43 -7.87
CA SER A 56 -9.08 7.64 -7.47
C SER A 56 -8.60 7.57 -6.02
N SER A 57 -7.34 7.92 -5.81
CA SER A 57 -6.76 8.06 -4.48
C SER A 57 -7.03 9.44 -3.91
N ILE A 58 -7.05 9.58 -2.59
CA ILE A 58 -7.13 10.87 -1.92
C ILE A 58 -5.72 11.30 -1.53
N ALA A 59 -5.27 12.46 -2.05
CA ALA A 59 -3.99 13.05 -1.71
C ALA A 59 -4.16 14.15 -0.65
N PHE A 60 -3.37 14.11 0.41
CA PHE A 60 -3.34 15.14 1.44
C PHE A 60 -1.98 15.19 2.14
N VAL A 61 -1.72 16.28 2.84
CA VAL A 61 -0.49 16.47 3.61
C VAL A 61 -0.79 16.31 5.10
N VAL A 62 0.12 15.65 5.81
CA VAL A 62 0.12 15.52 7.27
C VAL A 62 1.36 16.20 7.82
N ASP A 63 1.18 17.09 8.79
CA ASP A 63 2.28 17.90 9.33
C ASP A 63 3.04 17.23 10.49
N LYS A 64 2.36 16.39 11.28
CA LYS A 64 2.95 15.76 12.47
C LYS A 64 3.07 14.24 12.31
N PRO A 65 4.08 13.57 12.89
CA PRO A 65 5.27 14.13 13.55
C PRO A 65 6.27 14.77 12.59
N VAL A 66 6.19 14.48 11.29
CA VAL A 66 7.00 15.06 10.21
C VAL A 66 6.08 15.34 9.04
N LYS A 67 6.24 16.50 8.42
CA LYS A 67 5.45 16.89 7.25
C LYS A 67 5.67 15.89 6.11
N ARG A 68 4.58 15.31 5.61
CA ARG A 68 4.62 14.28 4.56
C ARG A 68 3.33 14.24 3.76
N GLU A 69 3.48 13.91 2.51
CA GLU A 69 2.40 13.65 1.58
C GLU A 69 1.86 12.22 1.76
N ILE A 70 0.54 12.08 1.73
CA ILE A 70 -0.16 10.80 1.85
C ILE A 70 -1.08 10.63 0.64
N PHE A 71 -0.99 9.48 -0.01
CA PHE A 71 -1.98 9.01 -0.98
C PHE A 71 -2.78 7.87 -0.36
N ALA A 72 -4.01 8.15 -0.01
CA ALA A 72 -4.91 7.15 0.55
C ALA A 72 -5.71 6.51 -0.60
N ALA A 73 -5.52 5.22 -0.81
CA ALA A 73 -6.34 4.46 -1.75
C ALA A 73 -7.82 4.45 -1.31
N ASN A 74 -8.73 4.38 -2.27
CA ASN A 74 -10.15 4.21 -2.00
C ASN A 74 -10.38 2.96 -1.15
N PHE A 75 -11.45 2.96 -0.34
CA PHE A 75 -11.74 1.82 0.56
C PHE A 75 -11.95 0.52 -0.23
N ARG A 76 -12.63 0.60 -1.38
CA ARG A 76 -12.81 -0.50 -2.33
C ARG A 76 -11.47 -1.12 -2.75
N ASP A 77 -10.51 -0.31 -3.13
CA ASP A 77 -9.20 -0.78 -3.58
C ASP A 77 -8.38 -1.35 -2.43
N ARG A 78 -8.55 -0.82 -1.22
CA ARG A 78 -7.94 -1.40 -0.02
C ARG A 78 -8.46 -2.80 0.28
N VAL A 79 -9.73 -3.09 -0.01
CA VAL A 79 -10.27 -4.46 0.09
C VAL A 79 -9.51 -5.39 -0.86
N VAL A 80 -9.24 -4.94 -2.11
CA VAL A 80 -8.43 -5.73 -3.06
C VAL A 80 -6.98 -5.88 -2.59
N HIS A 81 -6.39 -4.83 -2.01
CA HIS A 81 -5.06 -4.92 -1.41
C HIS A 81 -5.02 -5.99 -0.30
N HIS A 82 -6.00 -6.00 0.59
CA HIS A 82 -6.10 -7.02 1.64
C HIS A 82 -6.29 -8.42 1.07
N LEU A 83 -7.12 -8.57 0.03
CA LEU A 83 -7.33 -9.85 -0.65
C LEU A 83 -6.01 -10.42 -1.21
N VAL A 84 -5.25 -9.58 -1.93
CA VAL A 84 -3.97 -9.99 -2.53
C VAL A 84 -2.94 -10.31 -1.44
N ILE A 85 -2.79 -9.44 -0.44
CA ILE A 85 -1.81 -9.63 0.63
C ILE A 85 -2.13 -10.86 1.47
N GLN A 86 -3.39 -11.13 1.82
CA GLN A 86 -3.77 -12.34 2.57
C GLN A 86 -3.35 -13.62 1.84
N LYS A 87 -3.52 -13.63 0.51
CA LYS A 87 -3.13 -14.78 -0.30
C LYS A 87 -1.62 -14.92 -0.42
N MET A 88 -0.93 -13.83 -0.69
CA MET A 88 0.52 -13.82 -0.92
C MET A 88 1.33 -14.00 0.36
N ASN A 89 0.89 -13.44 1.49
CA ASN A 89 1.60 -13.59 2.77
C ASN A 89 1.69 -15.05 3.22
N ALA A 90 0.71 -15.88 2.91
CA ALA A 90 0.76 -17.31 3.21
C ALA A 90 1.98 -18.01 2.57
N VAL A 91 2.46 -17.45 1.45
CA VAL A 91 3.66 -17.93 0.76
C VAL A 91 4.89 -17.20 1.28
N PHE A 92 4.91 -15.88 1.25
CA PHE A 92 6.10 -15.08 1.52
C PHE A 92 6.57 -15.13 2.96
N ASP A 93 5.67 -15.27 3.93
CA ASP A 93 6.03 -15.30 5.34
C ASP A 93 7.00 -16.44 5.69
N LYS A 94 6.99 -17.53 4.91
CA LYS A 94 7.90 -18.67 5.05
C LYS A 94 9.33 -18.37 4.57
N TYR A 95 9.50 -17.33 3.75
CA TYR A 95 10.79 -16.97 3.13
C TYR A 95 11.44 -15.76 3.76
N PHE A 96 10.72 -14.99 4.57
CA PHE A 96 11.32 -13.90 5.32
C PHE A 96 12.27 -14.44 6.38
N ILE A 97 13.38 -13.75 6.58
CA ILE A 97 14.28 -14.04 7.69
C ILE A 97 13.51 -13.97 9.02
N TYR A 98 13.95 -14.76 9.98
CA TYR A 98 13.26 -14.86 11.27
C TYR A 98 13.08 -13.49 11.94
N ASP A 99 14.11 -12.65 11.91
CA ASP A 99 14.13 -11.32 12.55
C ASP A 99 13.61 -10.19 11.61
N SER A 100 12.71 -10.50 10.69
CA SER A 100 11.88 -9.53 9.99
C SER A 100 10.57 -9.32 10.77
N TYR A 101 10.24 -8.09 11.15
CA TYR A 101 9.14 -7.80 12.09
C TYR A 101 7.99 -7.02 11.49
N ALA A 102 8.23 -6.24 10.44
CA ALA A 102 7.22 -5.38 9.84
C ALA A 102 6.08 -6.19 9.22
N CYS A 103 4.84 -5.84 9.58
CA CYS A 103 3.60 -6.39 9.01
C CYS A 103 3.46 -7.93 9.11
N ARG A 104 4.14 -8.58 10.04
CA ARG A 104 4.06 -10.02 10.27
C ARG A 104 3.22 -10.34 11.50
N LYS A 105 2.38 -11.38 11.38
CA LYS A 105 1.56 -11.86 12.50
C LYS A 105 2.45 -12.35 13.64
N ALA A 106 2.10 -11.97 14.88
CA ALA A 106 2.85 -12.27 16.09
C ALA A 106 4.30 -11.75 16.13
N LYS A 107 4.68 -10.87 15.19
CA LYS A 107 5.98 -10.21 15.15
C LYS A 107 5.76 -8.70 14.98
N GLY A 108 5.65 -7.98 16.07
CA GLY A 108 5.48 -6.53 16.07
C GLY A 108 6.72 -5.83 16.67
N THR A 109 6.58 -4.54 16.92
CA THR A 109 7.64 -3.70 17.48
C THR A 109 8.16 -4.26 18.81
N HIS A 110 7.27 -4.70 19.71
CA HIS A 110 7.68 -5.28 21.01
C HIS A 110 8.51 -6.54 20.83
N PHE A 111 8.08 -7.46 19.97
CA PHE A 111 8.86 -8.65 19.66
C PHE A 111 10.26 -8.30 19.12
N GLY A 112 10.36 -7.29 18.25
CA GLY A 112 11.63 -6.80 17.75
C GLY A 112 12.53 -6.22 18.85
N ILE A 113 11.96 -5.46 19.79
CA ILE A 113 12.68 -4.91 20.95
C ILE A 113 13.25 -6.04 21.83
N ASP A 114 12.43 -7.02 22.17
CA ASP A 114 12.86 -8.18 22.98
C ASP A 114 14.01 -8.95 22.30
N ARG A 115 13.93 -9.08 20.96
CA ARG A 115 15.01 -9.71 20.19
C ARG A 115 16.30 -8.92 20.23
N VAL A 116 16.22 -7.59 20.07
CA VAL A 116 17.39 -6.71 20.12
C VAL A 116 18.01 -6.73 21.53
N ASP A 117 17.19 -6.68 22.60
CA ASP A 117 17.68 -6.82 23.97
C ASP A 117 18.43 -8.14 24.17
N GLY A 118 17.86 -9.24 23.70
CA GLY A 118 18.52 -10.54 23.73
C GLY A 118 19.84 -10.60 22.97
N PHE A 119 19.95 -9.91 21.83
CA PHE A 119 21.23 -9.80 21.09
C PHE A 119 22.25 -8.94 21.85
N ILE A 120 21.83 -7.82 22.43
CA ILE A 120 22.71 -6.96 23.23
C ILE A 120 23.24 -7.72 24.43
N ARG A 121 22.38 -8.42 25.18
CA ARG A 121 22.80 -9.25 26.32
C ARG A 121 23.82 -10.33 25.93
N LYS A 122 23.57 -11.00 24.81
CA LYS A 122 24.48 -12.01 24.27
C LYS A 122 25.86 -11.42 23.92
N CYS A 123 25.85 -10.33 23.14
CA CYS A 123 27.10 -9.69 22.67
C CYS A 123 27.88 -9.05 23.82
N SER A 124 27.20 -8.46 24.80
CA SER A 124 27.82 -7.78 25.95
C SER A 124 28.13 -8.71 27.12
N LYS A 125 27.86 -10.02 27.01
CA LYS A 125 27.93 -10.96 28.13
C LYS A 125 27.18 -10.43 29.36
N ASN A 126 25.90 -10.14 29.21
CA ASN A 126 25.06 -9.50 30.23
C ASN A 126 25.64 -8.16 30.72
N TYR A 127 25.99 -7.27 29.77
CA TYR A 127 26.48 -5.91 30.03
C TYR A 127 27.85 -5.81 30.73
N THR A 128 28.63 -6.91 30.72
CA THR A 128 29.99 -6.91 31.28
C THR A 128 31.04 -6.47 30.27
N GLN A 129 30.70 -6.44 28.99
CA GLN A 129 31.56 -6.02 27.88
C GLN A 129 30.85 -5.00 26.99
N ASN A 130 31.64 -4.16 26.32
CA ASN A 130 31.12 -3.21 25.35
C ASN A 130 30.43 -3.91 24.18
N CYS A 131 29.25 -3.43 23.78
CA CYS A 131 28.51 -3.88 22.62
C CYS A 131 28.19 -2.68 21.73
N TYR A 132 28.36 -2.84 20.43
CA TYR A 132 28.10 -1.77 19.46
C TYR A 132 26.86 -2.15 18.62
N VAL A 133 25.91 -1.20 18.52
CA VAL A 133 24.68 -1.38 17.72
C VAL A 133 24.74 -0.45 16.51
N LEU A 134 24.76 -1.03 15.31
CA LEU A 134 24.71 -0.27 14.07
C LEU A 134 23.25 -0.15 13.62
N LYS A 135 22.72 1.08 13.61
CA LYS A 135 21.38 1.40 13.09
C LYS A 135 21.52 1.96 11.68
N LEU A 136 20.94 1.26 10.72
CA LEU A 136 20.92 1.68 9.31
C LEU A 136 19.48 1.98 8.89
N ASP A 137 19.32 2.98 8.01
CA ASP A 137 18.06 3.29 7.36
C ASP A 137 18.29 3.64 5.88
N ILE A 138 17.37 3.26 5.02
CA ILE A 138 17.45 3.53 3.58
C ILE A 138 16.68 4.81 3.29
N LYS A 139 17.42 5.89 2.98
CA LYS A 139 16.81 7.18 2.65
C LYS A 139 15.85 7.04 1.46
N GLY A 140 14.61 7.46 1.68
CA GLY A 140 13.59 7.47 0.64
C GLY A 140 13.26 6.09 0.05
N PHE A 141 13.35 5.03 0.85
CA PHE A 141 13.15 3.64 0.42
C PHE A 141 11.96 3.46 -0.53
N PHE A 142 10.77 3.88 -0.11
CA PHE A 142 9.57 3.71 -0.92
C PHE A 142 9.56 4.52 -2.23
N MET A 143 10.32 5.63 -2.29
CA MET A 143 10.44 6.47 -3.50
C MET A 143 11.35 5.87 -4.56
N HIS A 144 12.28 5.01 -4.13
CA HIS A 144 13.34 4.49 -4.98
C HIS A 144 13.19 2.99 -5.29
N ILE A 145 12.10 2.34 -4.80
CA ILE A 145 11.83 0.95 -5.16
C ILE A 145 11.65 0.83 -6.68
N ASN A 146 12.50 0.01 -7.28
CA ASN A 146 12.30 -0.40 -8.67
C ASN A 146 11.17 -1.44 -8.74
N LYS A 147 10.00 -1.02 -9.22
CA LYS A 147 8.80 -1.84 -9.27
C LYS A 147 8.93 -3.06 -10.18
N THR A 148 9.68 -2.93 -11.26
CA THR A 148 9.91 -4.05 -12.19
C THR A 148 10.71 -5.13 -11.49
N ILE A 149 11.82 -4.79 -10.84
CA ILE A 149 12.63 -5.74 -10.07
C ILE A 149 11.79 -6.37 -8.95
N LEU A 150 11.02 -5.56 -8.23
CA LEU A 150 10.15 -6.06 -7.15
C LEU A 150 9.11 -7.03 -7.69
N TYR A 151 8.41 -6.68 -8.79
CA TYR A 151 7.41 -7.55 -9.38
C TYR A 151 8.02 -8.87 -9.87
N THR A 152 9.16 -8.83 -10.55
CA THR A 152 9.85 -10.04 -11.01
C THR A 152 10.20 -10.98 -9.84
N LYS A 153 10.68 -10.44 -8.73
CA LYS A 153 10.95 -11.25 -7.52
C LYS A 153 9.69 -11.86 -6.91
N ILE A 154 8.61 -11.08 -6.83
CA ILE A 154 7.30 -11.55 -6.36
C ILE A 154 6.79 -12.67 -7.26
N GLU A 155 6.79 -12.44 -8.57
CA GLU A 155 6.29 -13.38 -9.59
C GLU A 155 7.07 -14.70 -9.54
N THR A 156 8.40 -14.64 -9.58
CA THR A 156 9.27 -15.82 -9.53
C THR A 156 9.01 -16.66 -8.27
N LEU A 157 8.97 -16.02 -7.11
CA LEU A 157 8.73 -16.71 -5.86
C LEU A 157 7.30 -17.29 -5.80
N PHE A 158 6.30 -16.50 -6.18
CA PHE A 158 4.91 -16.93 -6.13
C PHE A 158 4.63 -18.06 -7.12
N ILE A 159 5.18 -18.01 -8.33
CA ILE A 159 5.05 -19.09 -9.33
C ILE A 159 5.67 -20.39 -8.81
N SER A 160 6.84 -20.31 -8.19
CA SER A 160 7.58 -21.50 -7.72
C SER A 160 6.96 -22.13 -6.47
N LYS A 161 6.21 -21.38 -5.66
CA LYS A 161 5.80 -21.82 -4.32
C LYS A 161 4.30 -21.90 -4.11
N TYR A 162 3.51 -21.35 -5.03
CA TYR A 162 2.07 -21.41 -4.97
C TYR A 162 1.49 -22.23 -6.14
N ASN A 163 0.73 -23.28 -5.82
CA ASN A 163 0.19 -24.21 -6.81
C ASN A 163 -1.33 -24.06 -7.04
N GLY A 164 -1.96 -23.00 -6.51
CA GLY A 164 -3.38 -22.74 -6.71
C GLY A 164 -3.71 -22.40 -8.17
N ALA A 165 -4.89 -22.80 -8.64
CA ALA A 165 -5.38 -22.47 -9.97
C ALA A 165 -5.57 -20.96 -10.18
N ASP A 166 -5.79 -20.21 -9.12
CA ASP A 166 -5.96 -18.76 -9.07
C ASP A 166 -4.64 -17.96 -9.11
N LYS A 167 -3.50 -18.64 -9.25
CA LYS A 167 -2.15 -18.04 -9.28
C LYS A 167 -2.05 -16.82 -10.19
N GLN A 168 -2.46 -16.97 -11.45
CA GLN A 168 -2.36 -15.91 -12.45
C GLN A 168 -3.24 -14.71 -12.13
N LEU A 169 -4.40 -14.94 -11.54
CA LEU A 169 -5.31 -13.88 -11.13
C LEU A 169 -4.65 -13.00 -10.04
N TYR A 170 -4.06 -13.61 -9.01
CA TYR A 170 -3.39 -12.86 -7.94
C TYR A 170 -2.12 -12.15 -8.43
N LEU A 171 -1.37 -12.73 -9.36
CA LEU A 171 -0.23 -12.06 -9.99
C LEU A 171 -0.68 -10.84 -10.81
N ASN A 172 -1.77 -10.96 -11.56
CA ASN A 172 -2.34 -9.84 -12.32
C ASN A 172 -2.82 -8.71 -11.39
N LEU A 173 -3.54 -9.05 -10.31
CA LEU A 173 -3.95 -8.06 -9.31
C LEU A 173 -2.75 -7.39 -8.65
N CYS A 174 -1.75 -8.16 -8.27
CA CYS A 174 -0.50 -7.63 -7.71
C CYS A 174 0.17 -6.66 -8.68
N LYS A 175 0.23 -7.00 -9.97
CA LYS A 175 0.78 -6.15 -11.02
C LYS A 175 -0.01 -4.85 -11.15
N ILE A 176 -1.34 -4.92 -11.20
CA ILE A 176 -2.21 -3.74 -11.28
C ILE A 176 -1.98 -2.82 -10.07
N ILE A 177 -1.93 -3.38 -8.85
CA ILE A 177 -1.71 -2.61 -7.62
C ILE A 177 -0.31 -1.98 -7.61
N LEU A 178 0.72 -2.76 -7.94
CA LEU A 178 2.11 -2.31 -7.89
C LEU A 178 2.43 -1.23 -8.92
N PHE A 179 1.90 -1.35 -10.12
CA PHE A 179 2.11 -0.39 -11.20
C PHE A 179 1.03 0.69 -11.28
N ASN A 180 0.03 0.66 -10.41
CA ASN A 180 -0.90 1.78 -10.27
C ASN A 180 -0.13 3.06 -9.92
N GLU A 181 -0.56 4.19 -10.46
CA GLU A 181 0.05 5.49 -10.26
C GLU A 181 -0.96 6.42 -9.54
N PRO A 182 -1.01 6.46 -8.18
CA PRO A 182 -2.05 7.16 -7.44
C PRO A 182 -2.12 8.67 -7.76
N VAL A 183 -0.98 9.30 -8.15
CA VAL A 183 -0.92 10.70 -8.56
C VAL A 183 -1.68 10.92 -9.89
N ASN A 184 -1.93 9.93 -10.87
CA ASN A 184 -2.64 10.17 -12.15
C ASN A 184 -4.15 10.34 -11.99
N ASN A 185 -4.66 10.01 -10.80
CA ASN A 185 -6.08 10.03 -10.52
C ASN A 185 -6.36 10.42 -9.06
N ALA A 186 -5.56 11.35 -8.50
CA ALA A 186 -5.72 11.75 -7.11
C ALA A 186 -6.74 12.89 -6.97
N ILE A 187 -7.59 12.79 -5.96
CA ILE A 187 -8.44 13.86 -5.48
C ILE A 187 -7.71 14.55 -4.33
N ILE A 188 -7.44 15.83 -4.46
CA ILE A 188 -6.77 16.63 -3.45
C ILE A 188 -7.74 16.92 -2.31
N LYS A 189 -7.32 16.62 -1.08
CA LYS A 189 -8.03 17.02 0.13
C LYS A 189 -7.21 18.08 0.89
N GLY A 190 -7.78 19.26 1.06
CA GLY A 190 -7.12 20.40 1.67
C GLY A 190 -6.62 21.41 0.65
N LYS A 191 -5.82 22.38 1.10
CA LYS A 191 -5.29 23.46 0.26
C LYS A 191 -4.01 23.00 -0.45
N LEU A 192 -3.78 23.43 -1.70
CA LEU A 192 -2.54 23.16 -2.43
C LEU A 192 -1.31 23.73 -1.72
N SER A 193 -1.45 24.86 -1.03
CA SER A 193 -0.41 25.46 -0.19
C SER A 193 0.11 24.53 0.93
N ASN A 194 -0.62 23.48 1.27
CA ASN A 194 -0.12 22.46 2.21
C ASN A 194 1.10 21.71 1.67
N TRP A 195 1.30 21.69 0.35
CA TRP A 195 2.48 21.09 -0.28
C TRP A 195 3.69 22.02 -0.30
N ASP A 196 3.51 23.33 -0.03
CA ASP A 196 4.61 24.26 0.11
C ASP A 196 5.58 23.79 1.20
N ASN A 197 6.87 23.96 0.98
CA ASN A 197 7.93 23.49 1.87
C ASN A 197 8.06 21.95 2.03
N LEU A 198 7.38 21.15 1.21
CA LEU A 198 7.74 19.74 1.09
C LEU A 198 8.96 19.57 0.18
N PRO A 199 10.02 18.87 0.64
CA PRO A 199 11.17 18.60 -0.21
C PRO A 199 10.77 17.84 -1.48
N LYS A 200 11.22 18.29 -2.65
CA LYS A 200 10.90 17.66 -3.95
C LYS A 200 11.26 16.18 -4.01
N ASP A 201 12.28 15.76 -3.31
CA ASP A 201 12.69 14.35 -3.21
C ASP A 201 11.77 13.50 -2.32
N LYS A 202 10.87 14.13 -1.56
CA LYS A 202 9.92 13.48 -0.64
C LYS A 202 8.45 13.61 -1.06
N SER A 203 8.16 14.30 -2.16
CA SER A 203 6.81 14.47 -2.69
C SER A 203 6.71 13.96 -4.12
N LEU A 204 5.78 13.05 -4.36
CA LEU A 204 5.44 12.62 -5.72
C LEU A 204 4.73 13.75 -6.46
N PHE A 205 3.91 14.48 -5.73
CA PHE A 205 3.13 15.58 -6.26
C PHE A 205 4.03 16.70 -6.79
N MET A 206 5.04 17.11 -6.02
CA MET A 206 6.00 18.14 -6.43
C MET A 206 6.93 17.70 -7.57
N ARG A 207 7.00 16.40 -7.87
CA ARG A 207 7.74 15.86 -9.01
C ARG A 207 6.90 15.78 -10.28
N SER A 208 5.58 15.87 -10.18
CA SER A 208 4.70 15.84 -11.34
C SER A 208 4.59 17.26 -11.92
N SER A 209 4.81 17.41 -13.23
CA SER A 209 4.63 18.66 -13.95
C SER A 209 3.24 19.28 -13.83
N LYS A 210 2.28 18.56 -13.29
CA LYS A 210 0.86 18.92 -13.18
C LYS A 210 0.51 19.81 -12.01
N ILE A 211 1.36 19.92 -10.98
CA ILE A 211 1.21 20.96 -9.96
C ILE A 211 1.32 22.35 -10.57
N LEU A 212 2.22 22.55 -11.53
CA LEU A 212 2.35 23.84 -12.22
C LEU A 212 1.06 24.23 -12.95
N GLU A 213 0.34 23.25 -13.52
CA GLU A 213 -0.96 23.49 -14.15
C GLU A 213 -2.07 23.77 -13.12
N ALA A 214 -2.05 23.10 -11.97
CA ALA A 214 -3.03 23.28 -10.90
C ALA A 214 -2.83 24.62 -10.16
N THR A 215 -1.59 24.99 -9.85
CA THR A 215 -1.27 26.30 -9.24
C THR A 215 -1.54 27.46 -10.21
N GLY A 216 -1.35 27.26 -11.51
CA GLY A 216 -1.72 28.23 -12.52
C GLY A 216 -3.23 28.47 -12.60
N LYS A 217 -4.07 27.46 -12.37
CA LYS A 217 -5.54 27.58 -12.32
C LYS A 217 -6.06 28.24 -11.05
N GLU A 218 -5.42 27.98 -9.89
CA GLU A 218 -5.79 28.69 -8.65
C GLU A 218 -5.55 30.21 -8.74
N GLN A 219 -4.51 30.63 -9.45
CA GLN A 219 -4.25 32.05 -9.69
C GLN A 219 -5.30 32.75 -10.58
N THR A 220 -6.05 31.98 -11.36
CA THR A 220 -7.10 32.49 -12.23
C THR A 220 -8.51 32.47 -11.62
N GLY A 221 -8.67 32.01 -10.37
CA GLY A 221 -9.93 32.06 -9.63
C GLY A 221 -11.00 31.05 -10.04
N GLU A 222 -10.67 30.08 -10.88
CA GLU A 222 -11.61 29.02 -11.27
C GLU A 222 -11.53 27.83 -10.30
N THR A 223 -12.47 27.75 -9.38
CA THR A 223 -12.72 26.63 -8.48
C THR A 223 -13.45 25.48 -9.19
N SER A 224 -12.83 24.83 -10.12
CA SER A 224 -13.31 23.54 -10.63
C SER A 224 -12.50 22.42 -9.98
N GLY A 225 -13.19 21.42 -9.39
CA GLY A 225 -12.57 20.28 -8.73
C GLY A 225 -11.49 19.65 -9.59
N CYS A 226 -10.23 19.89 -9.24
CA CYS A 226 -9.10 19.48 -10.03
C CYS A 226 -8.84 17.99 -9.84
N THR A 227 -9.22 17.19 -10.83
CA THR A 227 -8.79 15.78 -10.95
C THR A 227 -7.40 15.80 -11.57
N ILE A 228 -6.38 15.45 -10.83
CA ILE A 228 -5.01 15.45 -11.32
C ILE A 228 -4.57 14.02 -11.64
N PRO A 229 -4.10 13.73 -12.84
CA PRO A 229 -3.56 12.42 -13.21
C PRO A 229 -2.09 12.25 -12.83
N CYS A 230 -1.60 11.08 -12.52
CA CYS A 230 -0.51 10.76 -11.60
C CYS A 230 0.62 9.81 -11.97
N ARG A 231 1.60 9.56 -11.11
CA ARG A 231 2.76 8.66 -11.23
C ARG A 231 2.96 7.68 -10.04
N PRO A 232 3.77 6.65 -10.25
CA PRO A 232 3.61 5.30 -9.67
C PRO A 232 3.63 5.10 -8.16
N PRO A 233 2.93 4.04 -7.70
CA PRO A 233 2.55 3.82 -6.33
C PRO A 233 3.65 3.37 -5.40
N ARG A 234 3.40 3.67 -4.15
CA ARG A 234 4.05 3.00 -3.04
C ARG A 234 3.10 1.97 -2.46
N LEU A 235 3.57 0.78 -2.24
CA LEU A 235 2.95 -0.15 -1.33
C LEU A 235 3.06 0.45 0.08
N ASN A 236 1.97 1.01 0.57
CA ASN A 236 1.81 1.13 2.01
C ASN A 236 1.41 -0.27 2.50
N VAL A 237 2.40 -1.02 2.95
CA VAL A 237 2.21 -2.23 3.73
C VAL A 237 1.79 -1.85 5.15
#